data_76b496f1a038fff3e2aba3c82123f455
#
_entry.id   76b496f1a038fff3e2aba3c82123f455
#
_cell.length_a   1.000
_cell.length_b   1.000
_cell.length_c   1.000
_cell.angle_alpha   90.00
_cell.angle_beta   90.00
_cell.angle_gamma   90.00
#
_symmetry.space_group_name_H-M   'P 1'
#
loop_
_entity.id
_entity.type
_entity.pdbx_description
1 polymer ?
#
loop_
_entity_poly.entity_id
_entity_poly.type
_entity_poly.pdbx_seq_one_letter_code
_entity_poly.pdbx_strand_id
1 'polypeptide(L)'
;MAKVEFHFDFGSPNAYLAHLVVPEVEARTGAKFEYVPILLGGVFKLTNNRSPVEKLAGIKNRLEYEQLEVRRFIRRHGITQFTWNPFFPVNTLLTMRGAVAAQLDGVFDRYAEAVFKAMWADQKNMSDADVVVAALQQAGLDGPRLIARTQEPEVKERLMKNTEASVARGTFGSPTFFVGDEIFFGKDKLHDVEEEIALAKA
;
A
#
# COMPACT_ATOMS: atom_id res chain seq x y z
N MET A 1 13.21 19.76 -5.26
CA MET A 1 11.84 19.23 -5.27
C MET A 1 11.58 18.58 -3.93
N ALA A 2 10.39 18.76 -3.34
CA ALA A 2 10.05 18.09 -2.10
C ALA A 2 10.03 16.56 -2.32
N LYS A 3 10.46 15.82 -1.30
CA LYS A 3 10.35 14.37 -1.28
C LYS A 3 8.87 13.99 -1.13
N VAL A 4 8.38 13.11 -1.99
CA VAL A 4 7.01 12.58 -1.93
C VAL A 4 7.09 11.11 -1.57
N GLU A 5 6.46 10.71 -0.46
CA GLU A 5 6.49 9.33 0.03
C GLU A 5 5.08 8.75 0.02
N PHE A 6 4.97 7.50 -0.37
CA PHE A 6 3.76 6.70 -0.30
C PHE A 6 3.97 5.51 0.65
N HIS A 7 3.46 5.65 1.87
CA HIS A 7 3.51 4.62 2.90
C HIS A 7 2.34 3.66 2.73
N PHE A 8 2.62 2.41 2.42
CA PHE A 8 1.62 1.45 1.97
C PHE A 8 1.76 0.08 2.61
N ASP A 9 0.64 -0.64 2.63
CA ASP A 9 0.56 -2.08 2.89
C ASP A 9 -0.36 -2.71 1.84
N PHE A 10 0.05 -3.84 1.25
CA PHE A 10 -0.73 -4.55 0.22
C PHE A 10 -2.13 -4.97 0.70
N GLY A 11 -2.33 -5.16 2.00
CA GLY A 11 -3.63 -5.48 2.59
C GLY A 11 -4.64 -4.33 2.58
N SER A 12 -4.22 -3.13 2.18
CA SER A 12 -5.13 -1.99 2.07
C SER A 12 -5.70 -1.87 0.65
N PRO A 13 -7.02 -2.05 0.45
CA PRO A 13 -7.66 -1.81 -0.85
C PRO A 13 -7.50 -0.35 -1.30
N ASN A 14 -7.51 0.58 -0.34
CA ASN A 14 -7.28 2.00 -0.64
C ASN A 14 -5.85 2.29 -1.08
N ALA A 15 -4.85 1.52 -0.60
CA ALA A 15 -3.47 1.64 -1.08
C ALA A 15 -3.36 1.14 -2.53
N TYR A 16 -4.02 0.04 -2.88
CA TYR A 16 -4.07 -0.42 -4.27
C TYR A 16 -4.72 0.61 -5.19
N LEU A 17 -5.89 1.14 -4.81
CA LEU A 17 -6.56 2.17 -5.60
C LEU A 17 -5.70 3.42 -5.78
N ALA A 18 -4.99 3.84 -4.75
CA ALA A 18 -4.04 4.94 -4.83
C ALA A 18 -2.86 4.60 -5.75
N HIS A 19 -2.29 3.40 -5.64
CA HIS A 19 -1.21 2.91 -6.50
C HIS A 19 -1.57 3.03 -8.00
N LEU A 20 -2.80 2.70 -8.37
CA LEU A 20 -3.27 2.81 -9.75
C LEU A 20 -3.36 4.27 -10.28
N VAL A 21 -3.50 5.24 -9.38
CA VAL A 21 -3.63 6.67 -9.73
C VAL A 21 -2.30 7.43 -9.61
N VAL A 22 -1.38 6.97 -8.77
CA VAL A 22 -0.06 7.59 -8.57
C VAL A 22 0.67 7.91 -9.89
N PRO A 23 0.73 7.02 -10.90
CA PRO A 23 1.41 7.33 -12.17
C PRO A 23 0.84 8.56 -12.90
N GLU A 24 -0.48 8.80 -12.79
CA GLU A 24 -1.11 9.99 -13.39
C GLU A 24 -0.72 11.27 -12.63
N VAL A 25 -0.65 11.20 -11.29
CA VAL A 25 -0.19 12.31 -10.46
C VAL A 25 1.28 12.62 -10.77
N GLU A 26 2.14 11.59 -10.86
CA GLU A 26 3.53 11.74 -11.27
C GLU A 26 3.67 12.42 -12.64
N ALA A 27 2.86 12.01 -13.62
CA ALA A 27 2.89 12.58 -14.96
C ALA A 27 2.49 14.07 -14.97
N ARG A 28 1.48 14.46 -14.18
CA ARG A 28 1.04 15.85 -14.08
C ARG A 28 2.01 16.73 -13.29
N THR A 29 2.54 16.20 -12.20
CA THR A 29 3.39 16.98 -11.30
C THR A 29 4.87 16.90 -11.63
N GLY A 30 5.34 15.88 -12.32
CA GLY A 30 6.76 15.57 -12.50
C GLY A 30 7.46 15.12 -11.21
N ALA A 31 6.77 14.97 -10.09
CA ALA A 31 7.29 14.38 -8.87
C ALA A 31 7.36 12.85 -8.99
N LYS A 32 8.21 12.23 -8.18
CA LYS A 32 8.26 10.76 -8.05
C LYS A 32 7.87 10.37 -6.64
N PHE A 33 7.01 9.35 -6.54
CA PHE A 33 6.60 8.81 -5.25
C PHE A 33 7.57 7.72 -4.81
N GLU A 34 8.21 7.94 -3.67
CA GLU A 34 9.00 6.90 -3.00
C GLU A 34 8.05 5.98 -2.23
N TYR A 35 7.98 4.73 -2.63
CA TYR A 35 7.17 3.72 -1.95
C TYR A 35 7.87 3.25 -0.68
N VAL A 36 7.20 3.41 0.46
CA VAL A 36 7.71 2.99 1.77
C VAL A 36 6.85 1.85 2.31
N PRO A 37 7.35 0.60 2.28
CA PRO A 37 6.63 -0.53 2.86
C PRO A 37 6.49 -0.37 4.37
N ILE A 38 5.26 -0.40 4.88
CA ILE A 38 4.93 -0.43 6.30
C ILE A 38 4.05 -1.63 6.62
N LEU A 39 4.08 -2.14 7.85
CA LEU A 39 3.19 -3.22 8.26
C LEU A 39 1.96 -2.66 8.96
N LEU A 40 0.79 -2.77 8.34
CA LEU A 40 -0.45 -2.17 8.85
C LEU A 40 -0.86 -2.71 10.23
N GLY A 41 -0.67 -4.02 10.47
CA GLY A 41 -0.86 -4.59 11.80
C GLY A 41 0.08 -4.01 12.85
N GLY A 42 1.32 -3.67 12.48
CA GLY A 42 2.28 -2.95 13.32
C GLY A 42 1.83 -1.51 13.61
N VAL A 43 1.38 -0.79 12.58
CA VAL A 43 0.81 0.56 12.72
C VAL A 43 -0.36 0.55 13.70
N PHE A 44 -1.31 -0.37 13.55
CA PHE A 44 -2.46 -0.47 14.45
C PHE A 44 -2.05 -0.74 15.91
N LYS A 45 -1.08 -1.63 16.10
CA LYS A 45 -0.54 -1.91 17.45
C LYS A 45 0.11 -0.68 18.10
N LEU A 46 0.94 0.04 17.34
CA LEU A 46 1.70 1.20 17.84
C LEU A 46 0.80 2.43 18.09
N THR A 47 -0.31 2.55 17.37
CA THR A 47 -1.23 3.69 17.47
C THR A 47 -2.49 3.41 18.30
N ASN A 48 -2.61 2.20 18.89
CA ASN A 48 -3.83 1.72 19.55
C ASN A 48 -5.08 1.84 18.63
N ASN A 49 -4.88 1.66 17.32
CA ASN A 49 -5.92 1.67 16.31
C ASN A 49 -6.39 0.23 15.98
N ARG A 50 -7.43 0.11 15.18
CA ARG A 50 -7.99 -1.15 14.67
C ARG A 50 -8.31 -1.02 13.19
N SER A 51 -8.58 -2.15 12.53
CA SER A 51 -9.01 -2.12 11.14
C SER A 51 -10.31 -1.32 10.98
N PRO A 52 -10.50 -0.60 9.86
CA PRO A 52 -11.75 0.12 9.60
C PRO A 52 -12.97 -0.79 9.68
N VAL A 53 -12.86 -2.05 9.24
CA VAL A 53 -13.95 -3.04 9.30
C VAL A 53 -14.37 -3.27 10.75
N GLU A 54 -13.43 -3.50 11.65
CA GLU A 54 -13.74 -3.69 13.09
C GLU A 54 -14.28 -2.40 13.74
N LYS A 55 -13.67 -1.26 13.43
CA LYS A 55 -14.01 0.03 14.04
C LYS A 55 -15.39 0.53 13.63
N LEU A 56 -15.80 0.24 12.40
CA LEU A 56 -17.04 0.75 11.81
C LEU A 56 -18.20 -0.24 11.83
N ALA A 57 -17.95 -1.51 12.15
CA ALA A 57 -18.96 -2.59 12.11
C ALA A 57 -20.20 -2.31 12.96
N GLY A 58 -20.07 -1.56 14.08
CA GLY A 58 -21.19 -1.22 14.98
C GLY A 58 -21.98 0.03 14.53
N ILE A 59 -21.56 0.74 13.50
CA ILE A 59 -22.18 2.00 13.05
C ILE A 59 -23.06 1.69 11.83
N LYS A 60 -24.38 1.82 12.01
CA LYS A 60 -25.35 1.62 10.93
C LYS A 60 -25.03 2.49 9.71
N ASN A 61 -25.08 1.91 8.52
CA ASN A 61 -24.83 2.53 7.21
C ASN A 61 -23.38 2.97 6.97
N ARG A 62 -22.45 2.81 7.92
CA ARG A 62 -21.10 3.36 7.77
C ARG A 62 -20.25 2.53 6.80
N LEU A 63 -20.31 1.22 6.88
CA LEU A 63 -19.57 0.34 5.97
C LEU A 63 -20.10 0.44 4.52
N GLU A 64 -21.42 0.56 4.36
CA GLU A 64 -22.06 0.78 3.07
C GLU A 64 -21.60 2.10 2.43
N TYR A 65 -21.47 3.15 3.23
CA TYR A 65 -20.95 4.42 2.77
C TYR A 65 -19.48 4.32 2.33
N GLU A 66 -18.62 3.62 3.09
CA GLU A 66 -17.22 3.39 2.67
C GLU A 66 -17.14 2.65 1.32
N GLN A 67 -17.99 1.64 1.12
CA GLN A 67 -18.08 0.95 -0.16
C GLN A 67 -18.57 1.87 -1.29
N LEU A 68 -19.47 2.80 -0.99
CA LEU A 68 -19.94 3.79 -1.96
C LEU A 68 -18.79 4.74 -2.37
N GLU A 69 -17.96 5.19 -1.42
CA GLU A 69 -16.80 6.04 -1.71
C GLU A 69 -15.76 5.30 -2.56
N VAL A 70 -15.54 4.00 -2.30
CA VAL A 70 -14.68 3.16 -3.16
C VAL A 70 -15.24 3.12 -4.59
N ARG A 71 -16.55 2.87 -4.78
CA ARG A 71 -17.17 2.87 -6.11
C ARG A 71 -17.09 4.23 -6.81
N ARG A 72 -17.23 5.34 -6.08
CA ARG A 72 -17.07 6.70 -6.60
C ARG A 72 -15.66 6.97 -7.08
N PHE A 73 -14.66 6.55 -6.29
CA PHE A 73 -13.24 6.66 -6.65
C PHE A 73 -12.93 5.87 -7.92
N ILE A 74 -13.33 4.59 -7.97
CA ILE A 74 -13.16 3.70 -9.14
C ILE A 74 -13.76 4.35 -10.39
N ARG A 75 -14.99 4.86 -10.32
CA ARG A 75 -15.65 5.51 -11.44
C ARG A 75 -14.93 6.79 -11.87
N ARG A 76 -14.49 7.61 -10.92
CA ARG A 76 -13.79 8.89 -11.19
C ARG A 76 -12.49 8.68 -11.97
N HIS A 77 -11.76 7.63 -11.63
CA HIS A 77 -10.45 7.32 -12.21
C HIS A 77 -10.50 6.23 -13.30
N GLY A 78 -11.69 5.79 -13.74
CA GLY A 78 -11.82 4.79 -14.80
C GLY A 78 -11.18 3.44 -14.49
N ILE A 79 -11.05 3.08 -13.21
CA ILE A 79 -10.42 1.84 -12.77
C ILE A 79 -11.33 0.65 -13.11
N THR A 80 -10.83 -0.33 -13.85
CA THR A 80 -11.60 -1.50 -14.29
C THR A 80 -11.15 -2.81 -13.64
N GLN A 81 -9.95 -2.85 -13.07
CA GLN A 81 -9.32 -4.08 -12.58
C GLN A 81 -9.50 -4.34 -11.09
N PHE A 82 -10.15 -3.43 -10.34
CA PHE A 82 -10.34 -3.64 -8.90
C PHE A 82 -11.46 -4.65 -8.62
N THR A 83 -11.17 -5.64 -7.76
CA THR A 83 -12.16 -6.60 -7.26
C THR A 83 -11.89 -6.88 -5.79
N TRP A 84 -12.96 -6.97 -4.98
CA TRP A 84 -12.84 -7.33 -3.57
C TRP A 84 -12.29 -8.75 -3.42
N ASN A 85 -11.23 -8.88 -2.63
CA ASN A 85 -10.61 -10.17 -2.36
C ASN A 85 -11.46 -10.98 -1.36
N PRO A 86 -11.89 -12.22 -1.69
CA PRO A 86 -12.70 -13.04 -0.79
C PRO A 86 -11.94 -13.53 0.45
N PHE A 87 -10.60 -13.47 0.43
CA PHE A 87 -9.74 -13.84 1.55
C PHE A 87 -9.45 -12.66 2.49
N PHE A 88 -9.99 -11.47 2.18
CA PHE A 88 -9.77 -10.29 3.04
C PHE A 88 -10.47 -10.45 4.40
N PRO A 89 -9.81 -10.09 5.54
CA PRO A 89 -8.49 -9.50 5.66
C PRO A 89 -7.34 -10.51 5.52
N VAL A 90 -6.32 -10.16 4.73
CA VAL A 90 -5.14 -10.98 4.43
C VAL A 90 -3.98 -10.62 5.36
N ASN A 91 -3.26 -11.62 5.90
CA ASN A 91 -2.02 -11.38 6.60
C ASN A 91 -0.91 -11.04 5.59
N THR A 92 -0.43 -9.80 5.63
CA THR A 92 0.52 -9.26 4.66
C THR A 92 1.98 -9.29 5.12
N LEU A 93 2.30 -9.88 6.28
CA LEU A 93 3.67 -9.88 6.79
C LEU A 93 4.67 -10.44 5.78
N LEU A 94 4.32 -11.55 5.10
CA LEU A 94 5.16 -12.17 4.09
C LEU A 94 5.36 -11.23 2.89
N THR A 95 4.30 -10.71 2.32
CA THR A 95 4.34 -9.84 1.15
C THR A 95 4.99 -8.49 1.45
N MET A 96 4.81 -7.92 2.65
CA MET A 96 5.47 -6.67 3.04
C MET A 96 6.96 -6.84 3.27
N ARG A 97 7.40 -7.96 3.86
CA ARG A 97 8.83 -8.31 3.90
C ARG A 97 9.39 -8.54 2.50
N GLY A 98 8.64 -9.20 1.62
CA GLY A 98 9.00 -9.37 0.22
C GLY A 98 9.15 -8.03 -0.52
N ALA A 99 8.33 -7.02 -0.21
CA ALA A 99 8.48 -5.67 -0.75
C ALA A 99 9.84 -5.04 -0.38
N VAL A 100 10.24 -5.19 0.89
CA VAL A 100 11.57 -4.73 1.35
C VAL A 100 12.69 -5.50 0.64
N ALA A 101 12.58 -6.82 0.54
CA ALA A 101 13.55 -7.64 -0.19
C ALA A 101 13.66 -7.21 -1.66
N ALA A 102 12.53 -6.96 -2.31
CA ALA A 102 12.46 -6.49 -3.69
C ALA A 102 13.09 -5.09 -3.88
N GLN A 103 12.95 -4.20 -2.89
CA GLN A 103 13.66 -2.91 -2.89
C GLN A 103 15.18 -3.10 -2.83
N LEU A 104 15.65 -3.98 -1.94
CA LEU A 104 17.07 -4.29 -1.80
C LEU A 104 17.66 -4.96 -3.06
N ASP A 105 16.85 -5.72 -3.79
CA ASP A 105 17.23 -6.39 -5.04
C ASP A 105 17.02 -5.53 -6.30
N GLY A 106 16.47 -4.32 -6.17
CA GLY A 106 16.21 -3.42 -7.31
C GLY A 106 15.10 -3.90 -8.26
N VAL A 107 14.15 -4.70 -7.78
CA VAL A 107 13.03 -5.26 -8.56
C VAL A 107 11.65 -4.85 -8.01
N PHE A 108 11.63 -3.81 -7.17
CA PHE A 108 10.46 -3.40 -6.40
C PHE A 108 9.24 -3.09 -7.27
N ASP A 109 9.38 -2.34 -8.36
CA ASP A 109 8.24 -1.90 -9.16
C ASP A 109 7.46 -3.09 -9.73
N ARG A 110 8.17 -4.08 -10.26
CA ARG A 110 7.55 -5.33 -10.74
C ARG A 110 6.94 -6.15 -9.61
N TYR A 111 7.58 -6.15 -8.45
CA TYR A 111 7.08 -6.83 -7.27
C TYR A 111 5.76 -6.20 -6.79
N ALA A 112 5.73 -4.89 -6.64
CA ALA A 112 4.57 -4.15 -6.16
C ALA A 112 3.36 -4.35 -7.09
N GLU A 113 3.57 -4.21 -8.41
CA GLU A 113 2.54 -4.44 -9.41
C GLU A 113 1.99 -5.87 -9.33
N ALA A 114 2.90 -6.88 -9.26
CA ALA A 114 2.49 -8.28 -9.21
C ALA A 114 1.67 -8.61 -7.97
N VAL A 115 2.09 -8.14 -6.78
CA VAL A 115 1.42 -8.43 -5.51
C VAL A 115 0.09 -7.69 -5.40
N PHE A 116 0.05 -6.41 -5.74
CA PHE A 116 -1.20 -5.65 -5.75
C PHE A 116 -2.22 -6.25 -6.71
N LYS A 117 -1.79 -6.56 -7.94
CA LYS A 117 -2.65 -7.20 -8.95
C LYS A 117 -3.16 -8.55 -8.46
N ALA A 118 -2.28 -9.42 -7.99
CA ALA A 118 -2.66 -10.74 -7.47
C ALA A 118 -3.71 -10.65 -6.34
N MET A 119 -3.56 -9.65 -5.46
CA MET A 119 -4.47 -9.47 -4.32
C MET A 119 -5.81 -8.83 -4.73
N TRP A 120 -5.80 -7.74 -5.50
CA TRP A 120 -6.97 -6.89 -5.69
C TRP A 120 -7.59 -6.92 -7.10
N ALA A 121 -6.94 -7.59 -8.05
CA ALA A 121 -7.53 -7.86 -9.36
C ALA A 121 -7.79 -9.35 -9.58
N ASP A 122 -6.82 -10.20 -9.24
CA ASP A 122 -6.90 -11.64 -9.47
C ASP A 122 -7.48 -12.43 -8.27
N GLN A 123 -7.81 -11.77 -7.16
CA GLN A 123 -8.46 -12.33 -5.97
C GLN A 123 -7.72 -13.52 -5.33
N LYS A 124 -6.37 -13.54 -5.40
CA LYS A 124 -5.56 -14.63 -4.88
C LYS A 124 -5.43 -14.56 -3.35
N ASN A 125 -5.27 -15.73 -2.70
CA ASN A 125 -4.94 -15.80 -1.28
C ASN A 125 -3.46 -15.48 -1.04
N MET A 126 -3.14 -14.20 -0.89
CA MET A 126 -1.77 -13.73 -0.72
C MET A 126 -1.20 -13.93 0.70
N SER A 127 -1.90 -14.64 1.59
CA SER A 127 -1.34 -15.17 2.84
C SER A 127 -0.67 -16.54 2.66
N ASP A 128 -0.88 -17.20 1.54
CA ASP A 128 -0.30 -18.48 1.17
C ASP A 128 1.01 -18.26 0.40
N ALA A 129 2.13 -18.81 0.93
CA ALA A 129 3.45 -18.62 0.34
C ALA A 129 3.58 -19.19 -1.07
N ASP A 130 2.96 -20.32 -1.36
CA ASP A 130 3.02 -20.96 -2.68
C ASP A 130 2.27 -20.12 -3.72
N VAL A 131 1.14 -19.53 -3.31
CA VAL A 131 0.38 -18.59 -4.17
C VAL A 131 1.19 -17.31 -4.44
N VAL A 132 1.90 -16.80 -3.44
CA VAL A 132 2.78 -15.63 -3.60
C VAL A 132 3.92 -15.97 -4.56
N VAL A 133 4.61 -17.10 -4.37
CA VAL A 133 5.69 -17.56 -5.26
C VAL A 133 5.19 -17.66 -6.70
N ALA A 134 4.04 -18.30 -6.92
CA ALA A 134 3.48 -18.46 -8.26
C ALA A 134 3.14 -17.11 -8.91
N ALA A 135 2.57 -16.16 -8.15
CA ALA A 135 2.27 -14.82 -8.66
C ALA A 135 3.54 -14.06 -9.05
N LEU A 136 4.61 -14.15 -8.26
CA LEU A 136 5.90 -13.51 -8.55
C LEU A 136 6.57 -14.13 -9.79
N GLN A 137 6.54 -15.46 -9.91
CA GLN A 137 7.07 -16.15 -11.09
C GLN A 137 6.32 -15.79 -12.38
N GLN A 138 5.00 -15.64 -12.33
CA GLN A 138 4.19 -15.14 -13.45
C GLN A 138 4.61 -13.74 -13.89
N ALA A 139 5.09 -12.91 -12.96
CA ALA A 139 5.62 -11.58 -13.24
C ALA A 139 7.11 -11.58 -13.66
N GLY A 140 7.72 -12.75 -13.87
CA GLY A 140 9.13 -12.89 -14.26
C GLY A 140 10.12 -12.58 -13.14
N LEU A 141 9.70 -12.75 -11.87
CA LEU A 141 10.52 -12.57 -10.68
C LEU A 141 10.96 -13.94 -10.14
N ASP A 142 12.10 -13.98 -9.45
CA ASP A 142 12.54 -15.17 -8.70
C ASP A 142 11.76 -15.23 -7.37
N GLY A 143 10.54 -15.77 -7.44
CA GLY A 143 9.64 -15.89 -6.30
C GLY A 143 10.26 -16.67 -5.12
N PRO A 144 10.82 -17.86 -5.33
CA PRO A 144 11.46 -18.62 -4.26
C PRO A 144 12.57 -17.85 -3.54
N ARG A 145 13.43 -17.16 -4.29
CA ARG A 145 14.50 -16.34 -3.70
C ARG A 145 13.93 -15.17 -2.88
N LEU A 146 12.98 -14.41 -3.44
CA LEU A 146 12.37 -13.29 -2.73
C LEU A 146 11.66 -13.72 -1.45
N ILE A 147 10.98 -14.87 -1.46
CA ILE A 147 10.35 -15.43 -0.25
C ILE A 147 11.41 -15.89 0.76
N ALA A 148 12.48 -16.54 0.35
CA ALA A 148 13.57 -16.91 1.27
C ALA A 148 14.16 -15.68 1.96
N ARG A 149 14.38 -14.57 1.23
CA ARG A 149 14.88 -13.31 1.77
C ARG A 149 13.98 -12.68 2.84
N THR A 150 12.68 -12.98 2.85
CA THR A 150 11.77 -12.46 3.91
C THR A 150 12.16 -12.92 5.33
N GLN A 151 13.00 -13.94 5.44
CA GLN A 151 13.51 -14.46 6.71
C GLN A 151 14.81 -13.79 7.17
N GLU A 152 15.47 -13.04 6.30
CA GLU A 152 16.72 -12.34 6.60
C GLU A 152 16.52 -11.25 7.68
N PRO A 153 17.45 -11.12 8.63
CA PRO A 153 17.37 -10.11 9.68
C PRO A 153 17.25 -8.69 9.14
N GLU A 154 18.01 -8.34 8.10
CA GLU A 154 18.00 -7.03 7.46
C GLU A 154 16.61 -6.67 6.94
N VAL A 155 15.92 -7.60 6.27
CA VAL A 155 14.58 -7.39 5.71
C VAL A 155 13.55 -7.18 6.83
N LYS A 156 13.61 -8.00 7.87
CA LYS A 156 12.72 -7.92 9.04
C LYS A 156 12.89 -6.59 9.77
N GLU A 157 14.14 -6.23 10.04
CA GLU A 157 14.50 -5.01 10.76
C GLU A 157 14.11 -3.76 9.95
N ARG A 158 14.34 -3.76 8.64
CA ARG A 158 13.98 -2.64 7.79
C ARG A 158 12.48 -2.39 7.72
N LEU A 159 11.65 -3.44 7.59
CA LEU A 159 10.20 -3.29 7.65
C LEU A 159 9.73 -2.75 9.01
N MET A 160 10.32 -3.23 10.10
CA MET A 160 10.03 -2.75 11.45
C MET A 160 10.37 -1.27 11.57
N LYS A 161 11.60 -0.87 11.21
CA LYS A 161 12.05 0.53 11.26
C LYS A 161 11.19 1.45 10.38
N ASN A 162 10.83 1.03 9.17
CA ASN A 162 9.93 1.79 8.31
C ASN A 162 8.58 2.03 9.00
N THR A 163 8.02 0.99 9.63
CA THR A 163 6.73 1.07 10.32
C THR A 163 6.80 2.01 11.52
N GLU A 164 7.82 1.89 12.36
CA GLU A 164 8.03 2.74 13.53
C GLU A 164 8.28 4.21 13.13
N ALA A 165 9.15 4.45 12.14
CA ALA A 165 9.43 5.79 11.63
C ALA A 165 8.17 6.44 11.02
N SER A 166 7.35 5.67 10.30
CA SER A 166 6.09 6.13 9.75
C SER A 166 5.13 6.59 10.86
N VAL A 167 4.97 5.76 11.89
CA VAL A 167 4.11 6.09 13.05
C VAL A 167 4.64 7.31 13.80
N ALA A 168 5.95 7.42 13.99
CA ALA A 168 6.55 8.59 14.65
C ALA A 168 6.28 9.91 13.91
N ARG A 169 6.05 9.84 12.58
CA ARG A 169 5.65 10.99 11.75
C ARG A 169 4.14 11.21 11.68
N GLY A 170 3.33 10.42 12.39
CA GLY A 170 1.87 10.60 12.48
C GLY A 170 1.02 9.59 11.69
N THR A 171 1.61 8.59 11.03
CA THR A 171 0.85 7.54 10.32
C THR A 171 0.02 6.71 11.31
N PHE A 172 -1.24 6.50 10.99
CA PHE A 172 -2.18 5.65 11.74
C PHE A 172 -2.94 4.64 10.86
N GLY A 173 -2.62 4.58 9.57
CA GLY A 173 -3.26 3.71 8.58
C GLY A 173 -2.57 3.74 7.23
N SER A 174 -3.16 3.09 6.20
CA SER A 174 -2.63 3.01 4.84
C SER A 174 -3.76 3.19 3.81
N PRO A 175 -3.54 3.94 2.71
CA PRO A 175 -2.32 4.66 2.36
C PRO A 175 -2.12 5.92 3.21
N THR A 176 -0.86 6.26 3.49
CA THR A 176 -0.45 7.57 3.99
C THR A 176 0.59 8.16 3.05
N PHE A 177 0.47 9.44 2.75
CA PHE A 177 1.42 10.17 1.90
C PHE A 177 2.11 11.24 2.73
N PHE A 178 3.37 11.51 2.37
CA PHE A 178 4.09 12.66 2.88
C PHE A 178 4.62 13.48 1.72
N VAL A 179 4.49 14.80 1.81
CA VAL A 179 5.14 15.77 0.93
C VAL A 179 6.01 16.65 1.82
N GLY A 180 7.30 16.36 1.89
CA GLY A 180 8.14 16.92 2.95
C GLY A 180 7.66 16.49 4.33
N ASP A 181 7.23 17.46 5.14
CA ASP A 181 6.69 17.22 6.50
C ASP A 181 5.16 17.14 6.56
N GLU A 182 4.47 17.50 5.48
CA GLU A 182 3.00 17.45 5.41
C GLU A 182 2.50 16.02 5.23
N ILE A 183 1.45 15.66 5.98
CA ILE A 183 0.86 14.30 6.00
C ILE A 183 -0.56 14.28 5.43
N PHE A 184 -0.83 13.29 4.57
CA PHE A 184 -2.14 13.06 3.97
C PHE A 184 -2.55 11.60 4.11
N PHE A 185 -3.74 11.33 4.62
CA PHE A 185 -4.24 9.97 4.83
C PHE A 185 -5.40 9.62 3.91
N GLY A 186 -5.26 8.52 3.19
CA GLY A 186 -6.30 7.93 2.37
C GLY A 186 -6.18 8.25 0.87
N LYS A 187 -6.72 7.36 0.03
CA LYS A 187 -6.70 7.49 -1.44
C LYS A 187 -7.36 8.79 -1.95
N ASP A 188 -8.36 9.27 -1.21
CA ASP A 188 -9.15 10.46 -1.60
C ASP A 188 -8.36 11.76 -1.42
N LYS A 189 -7.18 11.70 -0.78
CA LYS A 189 -6.28 12.82 -0.56
C LYS A 189 -5.20 13.01 -1.64
N LEU A 190 -5.22 12.21 -2.71
CA LEU A 190 -4.25 12.37 -3.80
C LEU A 190 -4.32 13.74 -4.49
N HIS A 191 -5.49 14.38 -4.51
CA HIS A 191 -5.62 15.75 -5.03
C HIS A 191 -4.91 16.75 -4.12
N ASP A 192 -5.12 16.65 -2.80
CA ASP A 192 -4.46 17.51 -1.81
C ASP A 192 -2.92 17.30 -1.85
N VAL A 193 -2.46 16.06 -2.05
CA VAL A 193 -1.03 15.73 -2.26
C VAL A 193 -0.48 16.43 -3.52
N GLU A 194 -1.25 16.43 -4.61
CA GLU A 194 -0.86 17.10 -5.87
C GLU A 194 -0.75 18.61 -5.69
N GLU A 195 -1.68 19.24 -4.96
CA GLU A 195 -1.64 20.66 -4.62
C GLU A 195 -0.41 20.99 -3.77
N GLU A 196 -0.11 20.18 -2.74
CA GLU A 196 1.07 20.37 -1.88
C GLU A 196 2.39 20.23 -2.66
N ILE A 197 2.47 19.27 -3.59
CA ILE A 197 3.64 19.15 -4.49
C ILE A 197 3.84 20.43 -5.31
N ALA A 198 2.76 21.08 -5.75
CA ALA A 198 2.84 22.33 -6.50
C ALA A 198 3.31 23.48 -5.60
N LEU A 199 2.80 23.59 -4.38
CA LEU A 199 3.22 24.60 -3.39
C LEU A 199 4.70 24.46 -3.01
N ALA A 200 5.17 23.24 -2.81
CA ALA A 200 6.58 22.96 -2.46
C ALA A 200 7.58 23.22 -3.59
N LYS A 201 7.12 23.55 -4.79
CA LYS A 201 7.95 23.95 -5.94
C LYS A 201 8.04 25.46 -6.14
N ALA A 202 7.12 26.20 -5.53
CA ALA A 202 7.03 27.66 -5.64
C ALA A 202 8.03 28.33 -4.70
#